data_fa8257591d027a617e92782b0796d732
#
_entry.id   fa8257591d027a617e92782b0796d732
#
_cell.length_a   1.000
_cell.length_b   1.000
_cell.length_c   1.000
_cell.angle_alpha   90.00
_cell.angle_beta   90.00
_cell.angle_gamma   90.00
#
_symmetry.space_group_name_H-M   'P 1'
#
loop_
_entity.id
_entity.type
_entity.pdbx_description
1 polymer ?
#
loop_
_entity_poly.entity_id
_entity_poly.type
_entity_poly.pdbx_seq_one_letter_code
_entity_poly.pdbx_strand_id
1 'polypeptide(L)'
;CRLGAMSVTVADVVAALEAAYPPQLAESWDKVGLICGDPDDGVSRVAFALDCTLEVAQAAVESQAQMLVVHHPLLLRGVSSVAVDTPKGKVIHTLLKGGVALFAAHTNADSARPGVSDKLAELVGITPGRPIKPVHLDGIDKWGVHIPPADVERVMAALFELGAGEIGTVSYTHLR
;
A
#
# COMPACT_ATOMS: atom_id res chain seq x y z
N CYS A 1 -12.11 -18.37 32.40
CA CYS A 1 -11.73 -18.08 31.02
C CYS A 1 -12.05 -16.60 30.74
N ARG A 2 -11.06 -15.70 30.82
CA ARG A 2 -11.20 -14.36 30.24
C ARG A 2 -11.05 -14.52 28.73
N LEU A 3 -12.12 -14.34 27.98
CA LEU A 3 -12.03 -14.01 26.55
C LEU A 3 -11.25 -12.71 26.51
N GLY A 4 -9.95 -12.76 26.17
CA GLY A 4 -9.16 -11.57 25.90
C GLY A 4 -9.86 -10.83 24.76
N ALA A 5 -10.22 -9.58 24.99
CA ALA A 5 -10.61 -8.71 23.90
C ALA A 5 -9.44 -8.76 22.89
N MET A 6 -9.70 -9.19 21.67
CA MET A 6 -8.70 -9.12 20.60
C MET A 6 -8.32 -7.66 20.46
N SER A 7 -7.09 -7.31 20.85
CA SER A 7 -6.59 -5.96 20.64
C SER A 7 -6.31 -5.81 19.15
N VAL A 8 -6.82 -4.73 18.55
CA VAL A 8 -6.47 -4.34 17.17
C VAL A 8 -4.96 -4.11 17.11
N THR A 9 -4.30 -4.64 16.11
CA THR A 9 -2.86 -4.49 15.90
C THR A 9 -2.56 -3.48 14.78
N VAL A 10 -1.29 -3.09 14.66
CA VAL A 10 -0.80 -2.31 13.51
C VAL A 10 -1.11 -3.04 12.20
N ALA A 11 -0.90 -4.37 12.15
CA ALA A 11 -1.24 -5.18 10.97
C ALA A 11 -2.72 -5.11 10.60
N ASP A 12 -3.64 -5.12 11.57
CA ASP A 12 -5.07 -5.01 11.32
C ASP A 12 -5.44 -3.65 10.71
N VAL A 13 -4.82 -2.57 11.23
CA VAL A 13 -5.03 -1.22 10.68
C VAL A 13 -4.44 -1.11 9.27
N VAL A 14 -3.24 -1.66 9.04
CA VAL A 14 -2.62 -1.73 7.71
C VAL A 14 -3.55 -2.46 6.72
N ALA A 15 -4.06 -3.63 7.10
CA ALA A 15 -4.97 -4.40 6.25
C ALA A 15 -6.25 -3.61 5.90
N ALA A 16 -6.81 -2.87 6.85
CA ALA A 16 -7.98 -2.02 6.62
C ALA A 16 -7.68 -0.85 5.66
N LEU A 17 -6.50 -0.22 5.81
CA LEU A 17 -6.06 0.87 4.95
C LEU A 17 -5.74 0.38 3.53
N GLU A 18 -5.09 -0.78 3.39
CA GLU A 18 -4.78 -1.38 2.09
C GLU A 18 -6.02 -1.92 1.37
N ALA A 19 -7.04 -2.35 2.11
CA ALA A 19 -8.34 -2.69 1.53
C ALA A 19 -9.07 -1.46 0.97
N ALA A 20 -8.96 -0.31 1.66
CA ALA A 20 -9.53 0.96 1.20
C ALA A 20 -8.69 1.61 0.08
N TYR A 21 -7.38 1.51 0.16
CA TYR A 21 -6.39 2.13 -0.73
C TYR A 21 -5.39 1.07 -1.21
N PRO A 22 -5.78 0.19 -2.15
CA PRO A 22 -4.92 -0.91 -2.61
C PRO A 22 -3.54 -0.43 -3.07
N PRO A 23 -2.44 -1.04 -2.57
CA PRO A 23 -1.08 -0.65 -2.96
C PRO A 23 -0.83 -0.70 -4.47
N GLN A 24 -1.57 -1.55 -5.20
CA GLN A 24 -1.50 -1.70 -6.65
C GLN A 24 -1.94 -0.44 -7.42
N LEU A 25 -2.69 0.46 -6.76
CA LEU A 25 -3.09 1.76 -7.33
C LEU A 25 -2.00 2.81 -7.24
N ALA A 26 -0.92 2.55 -6.48
CA ALA A 26 0.19 3.49 -6.37
C ALA A 26 0.97 3.60 -7.68
N GLU A 27 1.45 4.81 -7.98
CA GLU A 27 2.36 5.03 -9.10
C GLU A 27 3.68 4.25 -8.88
N SER A 28 4.32 3.81 -9.95
CA SER A 28 5.50 2.93 -9.89
C SER A 28 6.71 3.52 -9.15
N TRP A 29 6.80 4.83 -9.05
CA TRP A 29 7.85 5.57 -8.34
C TRP A 29 7.53 5.79 -6.87
N ASP A 30 6.28 5.54 -6.44
CA ASP A 30 5.80 5.84 -5.10
C ASP A 30 6.22 4.81 -4.05
N LYS A 31 6.12 5.19 -2.77
CA LYS A 31 6.41 4.34 -1.62
C LYS A 31 5.29 4.48 -0.59
N VAL A 32 4.35 3.55 -0.64
CA VAL A 32 3.18 3.49 0.25
C VAL A 32 3.27 2.29 1.20
N GLY A 33 2.44 2.27 2.22
CA GLY A 33 2.37 1.18 3.20
C GLY A 33 3.05 1.52 4.53
N LEU A 34 3.34 0.49 5.31
CA LEU A 34 4.02 0.61 6.62
C LEU A 34 5.49 1.00 6.42
N ILE A 35 5.87 2.15 6.97
CA ILE A 35 7.21 2.73 6.83
C ILE A 35 8.11 2.35 8.00
N CYS A 36 7.57 2.34 9.23
CA CYS A 36 8.26 1.86 10.43
C CYS A 36 7.23 1.48 11.50
N GLY A 37 7.65 0.69 12.48
CA GLY A 37 6.81 0.15 13.56
C GLY A 37 6.75 -1.37 13.49
N ASP A 38 6.21 -1.98 14.56
CA ASP A 38 6.01 -3.42 14.65
C ASP A 38 4.56 -3.75 14.25
N PRO A 39 4.32 -4.64 13.27
CA PRO A 39 2.97 -5.07 12.90
C PRO A 39 2.15 -5.68 14.04
N ASP A 40 2.81 -6.28 15.03
CA ASP A 40 2.17 -6.95 16.16
C ASP A 40 1.81 -6.01 17.32
N ASP A 41 2.27 -4.76 17.27
CA ASP A 41 1.95 -3.76 18.30
C ASP A 41 0.45 -3.45 18.35
N GLY A 42 -0.10 -3.36 19.58
CA GLY A 42 -1.50 -3.02 19.81
C GLY A 42 -1.83 -1.56 19.49
N VAL A 43 -2.94 -1.34 18.79
CA VAL A 43 -3.41 0.00 18.41
C VAL A 43 -4.78 0.28 19.02
N SER A 44 -4.88 1.38 19.77
CA SER A 44 -6.15 1.94 20.28
C SER A 44 -6.43 3.34 19.77
N ARG A 45 -5.39 4.03 19.28
CA ARG A 45 -5.48 5.39 18.73
C ARG A 45 -4.61 5.54 17.49
N VAL A 46 -5.24 6.03 16.43
CA VAL A 46 -4.58 6.38 15.17
C VAL A 46 -4.62 7.89 14.99
N ALA A 47 -3.48 8.50 14.69
CA ALA A 47 -3.37 9.91 14.29
C ALA A 47 -3.29 10.01 12.76
N PHE A 48 -3.83 11.09 12.19
CA PHE A 48 -3.79 11.38 10.77
C PHE A 48 -3.17 12.73 10.52
N ALA A 49 -2.30 12.84 9.51
CA ALA A 49 -1.72 14.08 9.06
C ALA A 49 -1.45 14.06 7.55
N LEU A 50 -1.22 15.24 6.97
CA LEU A 50 -0.81 15.34 5.56
C LEU A 50 0.66 14.97 5.41
N ASP A 51 1.51 15.58 6.23
CA ASP A 51 2.97 15.42 6.21
C ASP A 51 3.48 14.81 7.51
N CYS A 52 4.60 14.11 7.43
CA CYS A 52 5.31 13.59 8.60
C CYS A 52 6.49 14.51 8.97
N THR A 53 6.19 15.69 9.51
CA THR A 53 7.22 16.57 10.07
C THR A 53 7.64 16.13 11.47
N LEU A 54 8.71 16.72 12.03
CA LEU A 54 9.13 16.42 13.39
C LEU A 54 8.05 16.83 14.41
N GLU A 55 7.42 17.97 14.19
CA GLU A 55 6.35 18.49 15.03
C GLU A 55 5.13 17.56 15.02
N VAL A 56 4.76 17.05 13.84
CA VAL A 56 3.66 16.07 13.71
C VAL A 56 4.01 14.76 14.41
N ALA A 57 5.24 14.27 14.28
CA ALA A 57 5.70 13.06 14.97
C ALA A 57 5.67 13.26 16.50
N GLN A 58 6.11 14.39 17.01
CA GLN A 58 6.03 14.73 18.42
C GLN A 58 4.58 14.80 18.91
N ALA A 59 3.70 15.46 18.16
CA ALA A 59 2.28 15.55 18.50
C ALA A 59 1.60 14.17 18.51
N ALA A 60 1.96 13.26 17.60
CA ALA A 60 1.46 11.89 17.61
C ALA A 60 1.88 11.15 18.89
N VAL A 61 3.14 11.28 19.32
CA VAL A 61 3.64 10.70 20.57
C VAL A 61 2.93 11.32 21.78
N GLU A 62 2.82 12.65 21.85
CA GLU A 62 2.16 13.37 22.94
C GLU A 62 0.68 13.00 23.05
N SER A 63 0.00 12.77 21.93
CA SER A 63 -1.39 12.32 21.90
C SER A 63 -1.57 10.84 22.28
N GLN A 64 -0.48 10.14 22.55
CA GLN A 64 -0.48 8.70 22.82
C GLN A 64 -1.09 7.86 21.67
N ALA A 65 -0.90 8.27 20.43
CA ALA A 65 -1.23 7.46 19.27
C ALA A 65 -0.21 6.32 19.14
N GLN A 66 -0.65 5.13 18.74
CA GLN A 66 0.23 4.01 18.40
C GLN A 66 0.51 3.92 16.91
N MET A 67 -0.25 4.65 16.09
CA MET A 67 -0.02 4.71 14.66
C MET A 67 -0.28 6.12 14.13
N LEU A 68 0.60 6.59 13.26
CA LEU A 68 0.46 7.82 12.49
C LEU A 68 0.28 7.45 11.01
N VAL A 69 -0.86 7.83 10.44
CA VAL A 69 -1.15 7.68 9.01
C VAL A 69 -0.95 9.03 8.34
N VAL A 70 -0.11 9.06 7.31
CA VAL A 70 0.17 10.28 6.55
C VAL A 70 -0.13 10.09 5.08
N HIS A 71 -0.38 11.20 4.39
CA HIS A 71 -0.52 11.18 2.94
C HIS A 71 0.86 11.19 2.27
N HIS A 72 1.68 12.18 2.55
CA HIS A 72 3.00 12.29 1.93
C HIS A 72 4.03 11.37 2.60
N PRO A 73 4.67 10.44 1.87
CA PRO A 73 5.62 9.50 2.45
C PRO A 73 6.91 10.21 2.89
N LEU A 74 7.31 9.97 4.14
CA LEU A 74 8.57 10.50 4.68
C LEU A 74 9.80 10.00 3.90
N LEU A 75 9.78 8.73 3.48
CA LEU A 75 10.88 8.04 2.82
C LEU A 75 10.54 7.69 1.36
N LEU A 76 10.19 8.69 0.54
CA LEU A 76 9.89 8.49 -0.88
C LEU A 76 11.10 7.99 -1.69
N ARG A 77 12.30 8.43 -1.32
CA ARG A 77 13.56 7.93 -1.90
C ARG A 77 14.24 7.04 -0.91
N GLY A 78 14.95 6.01 -1.41
CA GLY A 78 15.77 5.13 -0.57
C GLY A 78 16.76 5.91 0.30
N VAL A 79 16.91 5.48 1.56
CA VAL A 79 17.86 6.06 2.50
C VAL A 79 18.85 4.98 2.94
N SER A 80 20.12 5.36 3.12
CA SER A 80 21.16 4.47 3.63
C SER A 80 21.37 4.62 5.14
N SER A 81 20.74 5.61 5.77
CA SER A 81 20.82 5.86 7.21
C SER A 81 19.55 6.53 7.72
N VAL A 82 19.13 6.15 8.92
CA VAL A 82 18.07 6.80 9.71
C VAL A 82 18.63 7.34 11.04
N ALA A 83 19.94 7.67 11.06
CA ALA A 83 20.60 8.24 12.23
C ALA A 83 19.94 9.59 12.60
N VAL A 84 19.92 9.89 13.91
CA VAL A 84 19.20 11.03 14.49
C VAL A 84 19.79 12.40 14.13
N ASP A 85 20.99 12.43 13.57
CA ASP A 85 21.67 13.62 13.04
C ASP A 85 21.08 14.12 11.71
N THR A 86 20.26 13.29 11.03
CA THR A 86 19.53 13.68 9.82
C THR A 86 18.09 14.07 10.15
N PRO A 87 17.48 15.02 9.40
CA PRO A 87 16.09 15.42 9.65
C PRO A 87 15.10 14.25 9.62
N LYS A 88 15.19 13.37 8.61
CA LYS A 88 14.31 12.20 8.48
C LYS A 88 14.61 11.13 9.54
N GLY A 89 15.88 10.91 9.85
CA GLY A 89 16.27 10.01 10.93
C GLY A 89 15.74 10.47 12.29
N LYS A 90 15.74 11.78 12.55
CA LYS A 90 15.17 12.35 13.77
C LYS A 90 13.69 12.08 13.90
N VAL A 91 12.93 12.20 12.81
CA VAL A 91 11.49 11.88 12.77
C VAL A 91 11.26 10.38 13.06
N ILE A 92 11.94 9.49 12.33
CA ILE A 92 11.84 8.03 12.53
C ILE A 92 12.20 7.66 13.97
N HIS A 93 13.28 8.23 14.50
CA HIS A 93 13.72 7.95 15.87
C HIS A 93 12.72 8.42 16.93
N THR A 94 12.06 9.57 16.70
CA THR A 94 11.00 10.10 17.57
C THR A 94 9.80 9.16 17.59
N LEU A 95 9.34 8.71 16.42
CA LEU A 95 8.20 7.78 16.30
C LEU A 95 8.52 6.43 16.95
N LEU A 96 9.63 5.80 16.61
CA LEU A 96 9.99 4.49 17.14
C LEU A 96 10.18 4.50 18.66
N LYS A 97 10.85 5.54 19.22
CA LYS A 97 10.97 5.69 20.68
C LYS A 97 9.63 5.96 21.37
N GLY A 98 8.70 6.61 20.69
CA GLY A 98 7.36 6.87 21.19
C GLY A 98 6.40 5.70 21.01
N GLY A 99 6.84 4.57 20.41
CA GLY A 99 5.96 3.42 20.11
C GLY A 99 4.90 3.75 19.08
N VAL A 100 5.22 4.59 18.09
CA VAL A 100 4.29 5.03 17.03
C VAL A 100 4.72 4.44 15.70
N ALA A 101 3.89 3.58 15.12
CA ALA A 101 4.06 3.10 13.75
C ALA A 101 3.73 4.20 12.74
N LEU A 102 4.42 4.24 11.60
CA LEU A 102 4.18 5.19 10.51
C LEU A 102 3.69 4.46 9.27
N PHE A 103 2.55 4.90 8.74
CA PHE A 103 1.98 4.40 7.48
C PHE A 103 1.78 5.56 6.50
N ALA A 104 2.05 5.32 5.22
CA ALA A 104 1.80 6.28 4.15
C ALA A 104 0.77 5.75 3.15
N ALA A 105 -0.28 6.55 2.89
CA ALA A 105 -1.27 6.33 1.83
C ALA A 105 -1.23 7.54 0.90
N HIS A 106 -0.56 7.41 -0.22
CA HIS A 106 -0.24 8.52 -1.13
C HIS A 106 -0.98 8.38 -2.46
N THR A 107 -0.29 8.12 -3.56
CA THR A 107 -0.94 8.04 -4.87
C THR A 107 -1.95 6.90 -4.99
N ASN A 108 -1.84 5.84 -4.18
CA ASN A 108 -2.87 4.82 -4.07
C ASN A 108 -4.17 5.36 -3.47
N ALA A 109 -4.09 6.26 -2.47
CA ALA A 109 -5.26 6.92 -1.89
C ALA A 109 -5.87 7.96 -2.84
N ASP A 110 -5.04 8.64 -3.66
CA ASP A 110 -5.51 9.55 -4.71
C ASP A 110 -6.28 8.81 -5.81
N SER A 111 -5.83 7.60 -6.15
CA SER A 111 -6.37 6.78 -7.24
C SER A 111 -7.53 5.89 -6.83
N ALA A 112 -7.71 5.63 -5.53
CA ALA A 112 -8.78 4.79 -4.99
C ALA A 112 -10.17 5.40 -5.22
N ARG A 113 -11.21 4.53 -5.19
CA ARG A 113 -12.61 4.95 -5.31
C ARG A 113 -13.48 4.26 -4.24
N PRO A 114 -13.99 5.02 -3.25
CA PRO A 114 -13.77 6.45 -3.01
C PRO A 114 -12.33 6.73 -2.53
N GLY A 115 -11.78 7.87 -2.95
CA GLY A 115 -10.41 8.26 -2.59
C GLY A 115 -10.28 9.75 -2.30
N VAL A 116 -9.03 10.20 -2.12
CA VAL A 116 -8.72 11.61 -1.82
C VAL A 116 -9.20 12.52 -2.96
N SER A 117 -8.96 12.13 -4.22
CA SER A 117 -9.39 12.92 -5.39
C SER A 117 -10.90 13.02 -5.52
N ASP A 118 -11.65 11.95 -5.22
CA ASP A 118 -13.12 11.98 -5.20
C ASP A 118 -13.62 12.96 -4.13
N LYS A 119 -13.02 12.90 -2.92
CA LYS A 119 -13.41 13.78 -1.82
C LYS A 119 -13.09 15.25 -2.11
N LEU A 120 -11.95 15.51 -2.73
CA LEU A 120 -11.57 16.85 -3.13
C LEU A 120 -12.54 17.40 -4.18
N ALA A 121 -12.92 16.61 -5.19
CA ALA A 121 -13.92 16.98 -6.18
C ALA A 121 -15.26 17.36 -5.52
N GLU A 122 -15.76 16.54 -4.59
CA GLU A 122 -16.99 16.82 -3.83
C GLU A 122 -16.91 18.16 -3.08
N LEU A 123 -15.77 18.42 -2.40
CA LEU A 123 -15.59 19.66 -1.63
C LEU A 123 -15.61 20.93 -2.47
N VAL A 124 -15.23 20.85 -3.74
CA VAL A 124 -15.31 21.97 -4.69
C VAL A 124 -16.58 21.93 -5.55
N GLY A 125 -17.55 21.06 -5.22
CA GLY A 125 -18.85 20.99 -5.87
C GLY A 125 -18.87 20.24 -7.20
N ILE A 126 -17.85 19.41 -7.49
CA ILE A 126 -17.76 18.57 -8.69
C ILE A 126 -18.20 17.15 -8.33
N THR A 127 -19.12 16.59 -9.10
CA THR A 127 -19.47 15.17 -9.00
C THR A 127 -18.34 14.32 -9.61
N PRO A 128 -17.70 13.41 -8.86
CA PRO A 128 -16.65 12.55 -9.38
C PRO A 128 -17.14 11.72 -10.58
N GLY A 129 -16.40 11.83 -11.69
CA GLY A 129 -16.66 11.13 -12.94
C GLY A 129 -15.69 9.97 -13.17
N ARG A 130 -15.50 9.59 -14.45
CA ARG A 130 -14.47 8.62 -14.83
C ARG A 130 -13.07 9.27 -14.70
N PRO A 131 -12.06 8.51 -14.25
CA PRO A 131 -10.70 9.02 -14.17
C PRO A 131 -10.16 9.32 -15.58
N ILE A 132 -9.24 10.31 -15.67
CA ILE A 132 -8.55 10.66 -16.92
C ILE A 132 -7.68 9.48 -17.38
N LYS A 133 -7.00 8.81 -16.45
CA LYS A 133 -6.19 7.62 -16.67
C LYS A 133 -6.72 6.50 -15.78
N PRO A 134 -7.59 5.62 -16.28
CA PRO A 134 -8.07 4.49 -15.49
C PRO A 134 -6.93 3.50 -15.22
N VAL A 135 -6.86 3.04 -13.97
CA VAL A 135 -6.00 1.91 -13.58
C VAL A 135 -6.90 0.69 -13.45
N HIS A 136 -6.60 -0.35 -14.21
CA HIS A 136 -7.28 -1.64 -14.09
C HIS A 136 -6.48 -2.52 -13.14
N LEU A 137 -7.13 -2.98 -12.07
CA LEU A 137 -6.57 -3.96 -11.13
C LEU A 137 -6.89 -5.40 -11.59
N ASP A 138 -6.92 -5.60 -12.90
CA ASP A 138 -7.16 -6.92 -13.46
C ASP A 138 -6.03 -7.85 -12.99
N GLY A 139 -6.39 -8.80 -12.14
CA GLY A 139 -5.45 -9.82 -11.69
C GLY A 139 -5.01 -10.68 -12.86
N ILE A 140 -3.76 -11.14 -12.83
CA ILE A 140 -3.30 -12.16 -13.76
C ILE A 140 -3.77 -13.51 -13.21
N ASP A 141 -4.62 -14.20 -13.95
CA ASP A 141 -5.04 -15.54 -13.62
C ASP A 141 -3.92 -16.55 -13.87
N LYS A 142 -3.59 -17.35 -12.87
CA LYS A 142 -2.67 -18.46 -13.02
C LYS A 142 -3.45 -19.75 -13.22
N TRP A 143 -3.43 -20.27 -14.43
CA TRP A 143 -4.08 -21.54 -14.77
C TRP A 143 -3.08 -22.70 -14.70
N GLY A 144 -3.44 -23.78 -14.00
CA GLY A 144 -2.75 -25.06 -14.05
C GLY A 144 -3.54 -26.05 -14.88
N VAL A 145 -2.96 -26.51 -16.00
CA VAL A 145 -3.61 -27.46 -16.90
C VAL A 145 -2.86 -28.80 -16.84
N HIS A 146 -3.58 -29.89 -16.50
CA HIS A 146 -3.05 -31.25 -16.51
C HIS A 146 -3.46 -31.94 -17.80
N ILE A 147 -2.48 -32.30 -18.64
CA ILE A 147 -2.69 -32.89 -19.96
C ILE A 147 -1.77 -34.10 -20.18
N PRO A 148 -2.17 -35.10 -20.98
CA PRO A 148 -1.29 -36.16 -21.38
C PRO A 148 -0.05 -35.63 -22.13
N PRO A 149 1.13 -36.22 -21.94
CA PRO A 149 2.37 -35.76 -22.60
C PRO A 149 2.27 -35.61 -24.12
N ALA A 150 1.51 -36.49 -24.77
CA ALA A 150 1.33 -36.46 -26.22
C ALA A 150 0.53 -35.24 -26.73
N ASP A 151 -0.24 -34.58 -25.87
CA ASP A 151 -1.07 -33.46 -26.23
C ASP A 151 -0.46 -32.10 -25.87
N VAL A 152 0.71 -32.08 -25.20
CA VAL A 152 1.31 -30.84 -24.63
C VAL A 152 1.52 -29.79 -25.71
N GLU A 153 2.20 -30.15 -26.83
CA GLU A 153 2.52 -29.16 -27.88
C GLU A 153 1.24 -28.57 -28.51
N ARG A 154 0.24 -29.42 -28.77
CA ARG A 154 -1.02 -29.00 -29.39
C ARG A 154 -1.81 -28.04 -28.45
N VAL A 155 -1.89 -28.38 -27.17
CA VAL A 155 -2.63 -27.55 -26.18
C VAL A 155 -1.89 -26.25 -25.90
N MET A 156 -0.54 -26.29 -25.79
CA MET A 156 0.27 -25.09 -25.63
C MET A 156 0.10 -24.12 -26.80
N ALA A 157 0.18 -24.62 -28.05
CA ALA A 157 -0.03 -23.78 -29.22
C ALA A 157 -1.39 -23.09 -29.19
N ALA A 158 -2.47 -23.82 -28.88
CA ALA A 158 -3.81 -23.25 -28.78
C ALA A 158 -3.92 -22.20 -27.65
N LEU A 159 -3.28 -22.42 -26.51
CA LEU A 159 -3.27 -21.45 -25.41
C LEU A 159 -2.51 -20.17 -25.77
N PHE A 160 -1.38 -20.27 -26.48
CA PHE A 160 -0.62 -19.11 -26.94
C PHE A 160 -1.38 -18.31 -28.01
N GLU A 161 -2.10 -18.98 -28.92
CA GLU A 161 -2.99 -18.29 -29.88
C GLU A 161 -4.10 -17.48 -29.17
N LEU A 162 -4.50 -17.88 -27.97
CA LEU A 162 -5.47 -17.18 -27.13
C LEU A 162 -4.84 -16.12 -26.21
N GLY A 163 -3.53 -15.85 -26.35
CA GLY A 163 -2.82 -14.84 -25.57
C GLY A 163 -2.29 -15.31 -24.21
N ALA A 164 -2.32 -16.63 -23.93
CA ALA A 164 -1.70 -17.15 -22.71
C ALA A 164 -0.17 -16.92 -22.74
N GLY A 165 0.40 -16.49 -21.60
CA GLY A 165 1.83 -16.20 -21.51
C GLY A 165 2.21 -14.79 -21.96
N GLU A 166 1.26 -13.92 -22.29
CA GLU A 166 1.51 -12.51 -22.53
C GLU A 166 1.46 -11.73 -21.21
N ILE A 167 2.58 -11.09 -20.85
CA ILE A 167 2.69 -10.24 -19.65
C ILE A 167 3.28 -8.90 -20.09
N GLY A 168 2.45 -7.90 -20.24
CA GLY A 168 2.85 -6.59 -20.77
C GLY A 168 3.44 -6.70 -22.18
N THR A 169 4.69 -6.31 -22.36
CA THR A 169 5.41 -6.41 -23.65
C THR A 169 6.17 -7.74 -23.83
N VAL A 170 6.07 -8.65 -22.85
CA VAL A 170 6.77 -9.96 -22.87
C VAL A 170 5.78 -11.05 -23.29
N SER A 171 6.13 -11.81 -24.31
CA SER A 171 5.37 -12.99 -24.75
C SER A 171 6.22 -14.25 -24.59
N TYR A 172 5.67 -15.25 -23.88
CA TYR A 172 6.27 -16.58 -23.74
C TYR A 172 5.59 -17.53 -24.73
N THR A 173 6.28 -17.85 -25.81
CA THR A 173 5.78 -18.76 -26.85
C THR A 173 6.26 -20.18 -26.68
N HIS A 174 7.09 -20.46 -25.66
CA HIS A 174 7.55 -21.82 -25.31
C HIS A 174 8.00 -21.84 -23.83
N LEU A 175 7.79 -22.98 -23.19
CA LEU A 175 8.27 -23.27 -21.83
C LEU A 175 9.37 -24.35 -21.91
N ARG A 176 10.34 -24.25 -21.00
CA ARG A 176 11.32 -25.31 -20.76
C ARG A 176 10.88 -26.21 -19.63
#